data_2fe3c0532fcee50ac1d25f65666fcce1
#
_entry.id   2fe3c0532fcee50ac1d25f65666fcce1
#
_cell.length_a   1.000
_cell.length_b   1.000
_cell.length_c   1.000
_cell.angle_alpha   90.00
_cell.angle_beta   90.00
_cell.angle_gamma   90.00
#
_symmetry.space_group_name_H-M   'P 1'
#
loop_
_entity.id
_entity.type
_entity.pdbx_description
1 polymer ?
#
loop_
_entity_poly.entity_id
_entity_poly.type
_entity_poly.pdbx_seq_one_letter_code
_entity_poly.pdbx_strand_id
1 'polypeptide(L)'
;KSLPRNTLEGENIVDYYVCFENLYLYQAEYTTEQNYVNNNLRMANLYRDSIISLVPKDTYRYAVVHAPQLIDQGKSQEAIRLLNDFLPRLKSNTREYAVATSILAFAYHVVGNKQKEMEARIRSAIVDIRAVVKENYSLCALAELLYGMGDLERANHYIKISMEDANYYTTRLRSSQTSRMLPLIDRAYQQEKEIQQQRQRMFVTGICILSGFLLLTVLCVLWQMKK
;
A
#
# COMPACT_ATOMS: atom_id res chain seq x y z
N LYS A 1 -0.78 -1.28 -35.50
CA LYS A 1 -2.05 -0.98 -36.25
C LYS A 1 -3.17 -1.12 -35.23
N SER A 2 -3.82 -0.03 -34.84
CA SER A 2 -5.02 -0.06 -34.01
C SER A 2 -6.17 -0.69 -34.82
N LEU A 3 -6.78 -1.75 -34.28
CA LEU A 3 -8.01 -2.28 -34.85
C LEU A 3 -9.10 -1.19 -34.78
N PRO A 4 -9.83 -0.93 -35.86
CA PRO A 4 -10.92 0.04 -35.82
C PRO A 4 -11.98 -0.43 -34.82
N ARG A 5 -12.44 0.50 -33.94
CA ARG A 5 -13.50 0.21 -32.94
C ARG A 5 -14.72 -0.51 -33.53
N ASN A 6 -15.05 -0.24 -34.78
CA ASN A 6 -16.23 -0.78 -35.47
C ASN A 6 -16.13 -2.27 -35.81
N THR A 7 -14.97 -2.91 -35.57
CA THR A 7 -14.76 -4.35 -35.81
C THR A 7 -14.72 -5.19 -34.52
N LEU A 8 -14.89 -4.54 -33.34
CA LEU A 8 -14.87 -5.22 -32.05
C LEU A 8 -16.28 -5.44 -31.53
N GLU A 9 -16.61 -6.69 -31.21
CA GLU A 9 -17.90 -7.11 -30.64
C GLU A 9 -17.69 -7.90 -29.32
N GLY A 10 -18.71 -7.93 -28.49
CA GLY A 10 -18.76 -8.72 -27.27
C GLY A 10 -17.65 -8.37 -26.27
N GLU A 11 -16.96 -9.37 -25.75
CA GLU A 11 -15.90 -9.19 -24.76
C GLU A 11 -14.71 -8.36 -25.28
N ASN A 12 -14.40 -8.43 -26.55
CA ASN A 12 -13.29 -7.71 -27.17
C ASN A 12 -13.46 -6.19 -27.07
N ILE A 13 -14.67 -5.66 -27.16
CA ILE A 13 -14.92 -4.22 -27.02
C ILE A 13 -14.75 -3.77 -25.56
N VAL A 14 -15.12 -4.62 -24.60
CA VAL A 14 -14.93 -4.34 -23.18
C VAL A 14 -13.43 -4.31 -22.85
N ASP A 15 -12.66 -5.29 -23.33
CA ASP A 15 -11.20 -5.32 -23.14
C ASP A 15 -10.50 -4.12 -23.78
N TYR A 16 -10.96 -3.69 -24.95
CA TYR A 16 -10.49 -2.44 -25.56
C TYR A 16 -10.70 -1.25 -24.64
N TYR A 17 -11.88 -1.07 -24.06
CA TYR A 17 -12.14 0.02 -23.14
C TYR A 17 -11.31 -0.09 -21.85
N VAL A 18 -11.12 -1.29 -21.32
CA VAL A 18 -10.27 -1.53 -20.14
C VAL A 18 -8.81 -1.15 -20.43
N CYS A 19 -8.29 -1.48 -21.61
CA CYS A 19 -6.94 -1.07 -22.01
C CYS A 19 -6.77 0.45 -22.03
N PHE A 20 -7.74 1.18 -22.57
CA PHE A 20 -7.69 2.64 -22.61
C PHE A 20 -7.91 3.29 -21.25
N GLU A 21 -8.84 2.76 -20.43
CA GLU A 21 -9.00 3.19 -19.05
C GLU A 21 -7.66 3.10 -18.30
N ASN A 22 -7.03 1.92 -18.32
CA ASN A 22 -5.74 1.71 -17.66
C ASN A 22 -4.63 2.63 -18.22
N LEU A 23 -4.59 2.83 -19.55
CA LEU A 23 -3.63 3.73 -20.16
C LEU A 23 -3.74 5.14 -19.61
N TYR A 24 -4.94 5.70 -19.53
CA TYR A 24 -5.16 7.04 -19.02
C TYR A 24 -4.94 7.15 -17.50
N LEU A 25 -5.29 6.11 -16.73
CA LEU A 25 -4.96 6.06 -15.30
C LEU A 25 -3.45 6.06 -15.08
N TYR A 26 -2.70 5.24 -15.83
CA TYR A 26 -1.24 5.24 -15.74
C TYR A 26 -0.63 6.58 -16.17
N GLN A 27 -1.13 7.21 -17.22
CA GLN A 27 -0.67 8.53 -17.63
C GLN A 27 -0.92 9.58 -16.55
N ALA A 28 -2.05 9.53 -15.83
CA ALA A 28 -2.34 10.40 -14.71
C ALA A 28 -1.36 10.20 -13.54
N GLU A 29 -0.93 8.96 -13.29
CA GLU A 29 0.03 8.66 -12.22
C GLU A 29 1.48 9.07 -12.53
N TYR A 30 1.85 9.12 -13.83
CA TYR A 30 3.21 9.49 -14.25
C TYR A 30 3.48 11.00 -14.29
N THR A 31 2.46 11.83 -14.28
CA THR A 31 2.60 13.28 -14.38
C THR A 31 2.26 13.98 -13.07
N THR A 32 2.95 15.10 -12.82
CA THR A 32 2.64 16.00 -11.70
C THR A 32 1.89 17.26 -12.18
N GLU A 33 1.74 17.43 -13.49
CA GLU A 33 1.02 18.58 -14.05
C GLU A 33 -0.49 18.37 -13.94
N GLN A 34 -1.15 19.22 -13.14
CA GLN A 34 -2.54 19.04 -12.76
C GLN A 34 -3.52 19.02 -13.95
N ASN A 35 -3.24 19.80 -15.00
CA ASN A 35 -4.10 19.80 -16.20
C ASN A 35 -4.07 18.46 -16.94
N TYR A 36 -2.87 17.85 -17.04
CA TYR A 36 -2.71 16.51 -17.62
C TYR A 36 -3.37 15.45 -16.75
N VAL A 37 -3.17 15.51 -15.43
CA VAL A 37 -3.84 14.59 -14.49
C VAL A 37 -5.35 14.65 -14.69
N ASN A 38 -5.93 15.85 -14.63
CA ASN A 38 -7.38 16.05 -14.76
C ASN A 38 -7.92 15.56 -16.10
N ASN A 39 -7.21 15.84 -17.20
CA ASN A 39 -7.63 15.38 -18.53
C ASN A 39 -7.57 13.85 -18.65
N ASN A 40 -6.52 13.24 -18.16
CA ASN A 40 -6.37 11.77 -18.18
C ASN A 40 -7.43 11.10 -17.31
N LEU A 41 -7.71 11.60 -16.11
CA LEU A 41 -8.78 11.08 -15.25
C LEU A 41 -10.15 11.22 -15.91
N ARG A 42 -10.42 12.34 -16.59
CA ARG A 42 -11.66 12.52 -17.36
C ARG A 42 -11.79 11.48 -18.48
N MET A 43 -10.71 11.23 -19.22
CA MET A 43 -10.70 10.20 -20.27
C MET A 43 -10.90 8.80 -19.69
N ALA A 44 -10.23 8.46 -18.60
CA ALA A 44 -10.42 7.19 -17.91
C ALA A 44 -11.90 7.00 -17.49
N ASN A 45 -12.53 8.03 -16.94
CA ASN A 45 -13.96 7.97 -16.57
C ASN A 45 -14.90 7.75 -17.75
N LEU A 46 -14.64 8.34 -18.92
CA LEU A 46 -15.43 8.05 -20.14
C LEU A 46 -15.37 6.58 -20.54
N TYR A 47 -14.17 5.95 -20.44
CA TYR A 47 -14.03 4.52 -20.72
C TYR A 47 -14.68 3.66 -19.63
N ARG A 48 -14.60 4.05 -18.35
CA ARG A 48 -15.34 3.40 -17.24
C ARG A 48 -16.85 3.38 -17.49
N ASP A 49 -17.44 4.51 -17.87
CA ASP A 49 -18.86 4.59 -18.19
C ASP A 49 -19.23 3.62 -19.33
N SER A 50 -18.37 3.54 -20.34
CA SER A 50 -18.56 2.60 -21.45
C SER A 50 -18.49 1.14 -20.98
N ILE A 51 -17.53 0.78 -20.12
CA ILE A 51 -17.42 -0.58 -19.57
C ILE A 51 -18.67 -0.90 -18.73
N ILE A 52 -19.05 -0.03 -17.81
CA ILE A 52 -20.18 -0.21 -16.89
C ILE A 52 -21.49 -0.41 -17.64
N SER A 53 -21.65 0.25 -18.80
CA SER A 53 -22.85 0.12 -19.64
C SER A 53 -22.94 -1.22 -20.37
N LEU A 54 -21.82 -1.90 -20.58
CA LEU A 54 -21.73 -3.13 -21.36
C LEU A 54 -21.64 -4.41 -20.52
N VAL A 55 -21.14 -4.32 -19.29
CA VAL A 55 -20.92 -5.50 -18.45
C VAL A 55 -22.11 -5.74 -17.50
N PRO A 56 -22.52 -7.00 -17.28
CA PRO A 56 -23.56 -7.33 -16.31
C PRO A 56 -23.14 -6.94 -14.88
N LYS A 57 -24.10 -6.43 -14.08
CA LYS A 57 -23.85 -5.89 -12.72
C LYS A 57 -23.39 -6.93 -11.72
N ASP A 58 -23.62 -8.19 -11.98
CA ASP A 58 -23.22 -9.32 -11.13
C ASP A 58 -21.83 -9.89 -11.45
N THR A 59 -21.07 -9.23 -12.33
CA THR A 59 -19.73 -9.65 -12.72
C THR A 59 -18.61 -9.00 -11.90
N TYR A 60 -17.48 -9.71 -11.80
CA TYR A 60 -16.24 -9.18 -11.22
C TYR A 60 -15.82 -7.86 -11.88
N ARG A 61 -15.86 -7.82 -13.22
CA ARG A 61 -15.46 -6.64 -14.00
C ARG A 61 -16.31 -5.41 -13.66
N TYR A 62 -17.62 -5.59 -13.50
CA TYR A 62 -18.49 -4.50 -13.02
C TYR A 62 -18.06 -4.00 -11.65
N ALA A 63 -17.86 -4.90 -10.69
CA ALA A 63 -17.52 -4.52 -9.32
C ALA A 63 -16.20 -3.73 -9.23
N VAL A 64 -15.14 -4.19 -9.93
CA VAL A 64 -13.80 -3.55 -9.84
C VAL A 64 -13.67 -2.27 -10.67
N VAL A 65 -14.53 -2.04 -11.65
CA VAL A 65 -14.55 -0.80 -12.43
C VAL A 65 -15.50 0.22 -11.80
N HIS A 66 -16.66 -0.22 -11.29
CA HIS A 66 -17.65 0.68 -10.72
C HIS A 66 -17.30 1.16 -9.30
N ALA A 67 -16.67 0.30 -8.47
CA ALA A 67 -16.31 0.70 -7.11
C ALA A 67 -15.35 1.90 -7.05
N PRO A 68 -14.23 1.97 -7.81
CA PRO A 68 -13.40 3.17 -7.89
C PRO A 68 -14.17 4.41 -8.34
N GLN A 69 -15.07 4.26 -9.33
CA GLN A 69 -15.91 5.37 -9.79
C GLN A 69 -16.82 5.92 -8.68
N LEU A 70 -17.44 5.03 -7.89
CA LEU A 70 -18.23 5.42 -6.73
C LEU A 70 -17.40 6.18 -5.69
N ILE A 71 -16.14 5.75 -5.47
CA ILE A 71 -15.21 6.44 -4.56
C ILE A 71 -14.91 7.84 -5.08
N ASP A 72 -14.58 7.99 -6.37
CA ASP A 72 -14.29 9.26 -7.02
C ASP A 72 -15.49 10.23 -6.96
N GLN A 73 -16.72 9.69 -6.96
CA GLN A 73 -17.97 10.45 -6.81
C GLN A 73 -18.33 10.78 -5.35
N GLY A 74 -17.46 10.42 -4.37
CA GLY A 74 -17.76 10.61 -2.94
C GLY A 74 -18.74 9.58 -2.35
N LYS A 75 -19.09 8.52 -3.09
CA LYS A 75 -20.01 7.46 -2.69
C LYS A 75 -19.30 6.24 -2.13
N SER A 76 -18.25 6.46 -1.33
CA SER A 76 -17.38 5.37 -0.83
C SER A 76 -18.12 4.30 -0.02
N GLN A 77 -19.22 4.64 0.67
CA GLN A 77 -20.03 3.66 1.37
C GLN A 77 -20.78 2.70 0.42
N GLU A 78 -21.16 3.18 -0.77
CA GLU A 78 -21.77 2.33 -1.80
C GLU A 78 -20.72 1.40 -2.41
N ALA A 79 -19.50 1.90 -2.66
CA ALA A 79 -18.37 1.08 -3.11
C ALA A 79 -18.03 -0.03 -2.10
N ILE A 80 -18.02 0.29 -0.79
CA ILE A 80 -17.80 -0.69 0.28
C ILE A 80 -18.88 -1.78 0.26
N ARG A 81 -20.16 -1.41 0.13
CA ARG A 81 -21.25 -2.39 0.04
C ARG A 81 -21.08 -3.27 -1.19
N LEU A 82 -20.90 -2.68 -2.37
CA LEU A 82 -20.70 -3.41 -3.62
C LEU A 82 -19.59 -4.45 -3.52
N LEU A 83 -18.42 -4.06 -3.00
CA LEU A 83 -17.28 -4.95 -2.88
C LEU A 83 -17.47 -6.03 -1.81
N ASN A 84 -18.07 -5.71 -0.66
CA ASN A 84 -18.35 -6.70 0.38
C ASN A 84 -19.40 -7.74 -0.06
N ASP A 85 -20.38 -7.36 -0.86
CA ASP A 85 -21.37 -8.28 -1.44
C ASP A 85 -20.76 -9.17 -2.52
N PHE A 86 -19.71 -8.69 -3.18
CA PHE A 86 -19.07 -9.41 -4.27
C PHE A 86 -17.92 -10.32 -3.81
N LEU A 87 -17.11 -9.91 -2.82
CA LEU A 87 -15.94 -10.65 -2.34
C LEU A 87 -16.20 -12.11 -1.96
N PRO A 88 -17.33 -12.49 -1.31
CA PRO A 88 -17.63 -13.89 -0.98
C PRO A 88 -17.77 -14.82 -2.20
N ARG A 89 -17.98 -14.26 -3.40
CA ARG A 89 -18.10 -15.01 -4.66
C ARG A 89 -16.73 -15.33 -5.28
N LEU A 90 -15.66 -14.68 -4.81
CA LEU A 90 -14.32 -14.86 -5.31
C LEU A 90 -13.56 -15.89 -4.48
N LYS A 91 -12.68 -16.66 -5.13
CA LYS A 91 -11.72 -17.51 -4.44
C LYS A 91 -10.66 -16.65 -3.76
N SER A 92 -10.44 -16.86 -2.46
CA SER A 92 -9.59 -16.01 -1.62
C SER A 92 -8.09 -16.01 -1.96
N ASN A 93 -7.65 -16.87 -2.89
CA ASN A 93 -6.25 -16.98 -3.32
C ASN A 93 -6.05 -16.55 -4.79
N THR A 94 -6.96 -15.77 -5.34
CA THR A 94 -6.89 -15.31 -6.72
C THR A 94 -6.51 -13.84 -6.82
N ARG A 95 -5.97 -13.44 -7.99
CA ARG A 95 -5.66 -12.04 -8.28
C ARG A 95 -6.90 -11.15 -8.21
N GLU A 96 -8.05 -11.66 -8.66
CA GLU A 96 -9.33 -10.95 -8.61
C GLU A 96 -9.70 -10.59 -7.16
N TYR A 97 -9.49 -11.52 -6.24
CA TYR A 97 -9.70 -11.26 -4.81
C TYR A 97 -8.75 -10.20 -4.27
N ALA A 98 -7.47 -10.25 -4.63
CA ALA A 98 -6.47 -9.26 -4.22
C ALA A 98 -6.82 -7.86 -4.73
N VAL A 99 -7.19 -7.73 -6.01
CA VAL A 99 -7.60 -6.45 -6.60
C VAL A 99 -8.85 -5.89 -5.94
N ALA A 100 -9.91 -6.70 -5.78
CA ALA A 100 -11.13 -6.26 -5.12
C ALA A 100 -10.89 -5.82 -3.65
N THR A 101 -10.04 -6.54 -2.93
CA THR A 101 -9.66 -6.22 -1.55
C THR A 101 -8.80 -4.94 -1.49
N SER A 102 -7.93 -4.70 -2.47
CA SER A 102 -7.13 -3.48 -2.57
C SER A 102 -8.04 -2.25 -2.78
N ILE A 103 -9.03 -2.35 -3.67
CA ILE A 103 -10.02 -1.27 -3.88
C ILE A 103 -10.85 -1.05 -2.61
N LEU A 104 -11.27 -2.12 -1.94
CA LEU A 104 -11.99 -2.04 -0.67
C LEU A 104 -11.16 -1.35 0.42
N ALA A 105 -9.85 -1.63 0.49
CA ALA A 105 -8.95 -0.95 1.40
C ALA A 105 -8.89 0.56 1.13
N PHE A 106 -8.82 0.96 -0.14
CA PHE A 106 -8.86 2.37 -0.53
C PHE A 106 -10.20 3.02 -0.17
N ALA A 107 -11.33 2.34 -0.36
CA ALA A 107 -12.63 2.82 0.06
C ALA A 107 -12.69 3.05 1.59
N TYR A 108 -12.15 2.12 2.39
CA TYR A 108 -12.04 2.31 3.85
C TYR A 108 -11.10 3.44 4.25
N HIS A 109 -10.02 3.66 3.50
CA HIS A 109 -9.13 4.81 3.68
C HIS A 109 -9.89 6.14 3.53
N VAL A 110 -10.66 6.29 2.45
CA VAL A 110 -11.42 7.51 2.17
C VAL A 110 -12.48 7.80 3.24
N VAL A 111 -13.11 6.77 3.81
CA VAL A 111 -14.08 6.95 4.92
C VAL A 111 -13.42 7.02 6.30
N GLY A 112 -12.09 6.96 6.40
CA GLY A 112 -11.34 7.08 7.65
C GLY A 112 -11.39 5.85 8.56
N ASN A 113 -11.82 4.69 8.08
CA ASN A 113 -11.87 3.47 8.86
C ASN A 113 -10.53 2.72 8.82
N LYS A 114 -9.58 3.18 9.62
CA LYS A 114 -8.20 2.66 9.66
C LYS A 114 -8.11 1.17 9.97
N GLN A 115 -8.97 0.64 10.83
CA GLN A 115 -8.94 -0.78 11.18
C GLN A 115 -9.31 -1.65 9.98
N LYS A 116 -10.42 -1.36 9.32
CA LYS A 116 -10.86 -2.12 8.15
C LYS A 116 -9.96 -1.90 6.94
N GLU A 117 -9.38 -0.71 6.80
CA GLU A 117 -8.34 -0.44 5.81
C GLU A 117 -7.14 -1.38 6.00
N MET A 118 -6.62 -1.46 7.24
CA MET A 118 -5.49 -2.34 7.58
C MET A 118 -5.81 -3.80 7.26
N GLU A 119 -6.96 -4.31 7.70
CA GLU A 119 -7.37 -5.68 7.43
C GLU A 119 -7.43 -5.98 5.91
N ALA A 120 -8.01 -5.07 5.13
CA ALA A 120 -8.14 -5.24 3.69
C ALA A 120 -6.78 -5.16 2.98
N ARG A 121 -5.87 -4.25 3.38
CA ARG A 121 -4.52 -4.16 2.84
C ARG A 121 -3.70 -5.42 3.14
N ILE A 122 -3.78 -5.94 4.37
CA ILE A 122 -3.10 -7.19 4.74
C ILE A 122 -3.61 -8.36 3.89
N ARG A 123 -4.94 -8.49 3.74
CA ARG A 123 -5.52 -9.56 2.90
C ARG A 123 -5.03 -9.47 1.45
N SER A 124 -5.06 -8.29 0.86
CA SER A 124 -4.57 -8.07 -0.51
C SER A 124 -3.09 -8.44 -0.64
N ALA A 125 -2.23 -7.94 0.25
CA ALA A 125 -0.79 -8.22 0.24
C ALA A 125 -0.47 -9.72 0.41
N ILE A 126 -1.17 -10.43 1.32
CA ILE A 126 -0.98 -11.88 1.52
C ILE A 126 -1.33 -12.66 0.24
N VAL A 127 -2.41 -12.29 -0.43
CA VAL A 127 -2.84 -12.99 -1.65
C VAL A 127 -1.85 -12.73 -2.78
N ASP A 128 -1.40 -11.49 -2.96
CA ASP A 128 -0.40 -11.14 -3.97
C ASP A 128 0.92 -11.90 -3.75
N ILE A 129 1.40 -11.97 -2.50
CA ILE A 129 2.61 -12.73 -2.17
C ILE A 129 2.43 -14.22 -2.48
N ARG A 130 1.29 -14.83 -2.10
CA ARG A 130 1.01 -16.24 -2.35
C ARG A 130 0.84 -16.56 -3.83
N ALA A 131 0.28 -15.65 -4.59
CA ALA A 131 0.12 -15.77 -6.04
C ALA A 131 1.40 -15.40 -6.82
N VAL A 132 2.50 -15.04 -6.12
CA VAL A 132 3.76 -14.58 -6.71
C VAL A 132 3.57 -13.38 -7.64
N VAL A 133 2.57 -12.54 -7.35
CA VAL A 133 2.31 -11.30 -8.09
C VAL A 133 3.20 -10.19 -7.54
N LYS A 134 4.35 -9.97 -8.18
CA LYS A 134 5.34 -8.96 -7.73
C LYS A 134 5.09 -7.55 -8.28
N GLU A 135 4.21 -7.40 -9.26
CA GLU A 135 3.81 -6.09 -9.82
C GLU A 135 2.72 -5.38 -9.01
N ASN A 136 2.48 -5.79 -7.75
CA ASN A 136 1.40 -5.26 -6.95
C ASN A 136 1.81 -3.99 -6.19
N TYR A 137 0.81 -3.17 -5.87
CA TYR A 137 0.97 -2.01 -4.98
C TYR A 137 0.62 -2.31 -3.52
N SER A 138 0.04 -3.48 -3.25
CA SER A 138 -0.56 -3.81 -1.95
C SER A 138 0.44 -3.74 -0.81
N LEU A 139 1.66 -4.23 -1.03
CA LEU A 139 2.71 -4.21 0.00
C LEU A 139 3.27 -2.79 0.23
N CYS A 140 3.42 -1.99 -0.83
CA CYS A 140 3.78 -0.58 -0.72
C CYS A 140 2.73 0.19 0.08
N ALA A 141 1.45 0.04 -0.28
CA ALA A 141 0.36 0.69 0.41
C ALA A 141 0.20 0.26 1.89
N LEU A 142 0.54 -1.00 2.21
CA LEU A 142 0.60 -1.48 3.59
C LEU A 142 1.74 -0.80 4.35
N ALA A 143 2.91 -0.66 3.73
CA ALA A 143 4.05 0.04 4.32
C ALA A 143 3.75 1.52 4.61
N GLU A 144 3.07 2.20 3.67
CA GLU A 144 2.62 3.59 3.86
C GLU A 144 1.67 3.73 5.06
N LEU A 145 0.71 2.81 5.18
CA LEU A 145 -0.24 2.81 6.30
C LEU A 145 0.47 2.58 7.65
N LEU A 146 1.39 1.60 7.71
CA LEU A 146 2.17 1.31 8.91
C LEU A 146 3.07 2.50 9.31
N TYR A 147 3.68 3.17 8.32
CA TYR A 147 4.43 4.41 8.55
C TYR A 147 3.55 5.49 9.19
N GLY A 148 2.35 5.72 8.65
CA GLY A 148 1.39 6.67 9.21
C GLY A 148 0.87 6.31 10.60
N MET A 149 1.01 5.04 11.02
CA MET A 149 0.67 4.54 12.36
C MET A 149 1.87 4.53 13.32
N GLY A 150 3.07 4.88 12.86
CA GLY A 150 4.30 4.87 13.65
C GLY A 150 4.97 3.50 13.79
N ASP A 151 4.50 2.48 13.07
CA ASP A 151 5.16 1.17 13.02
C ASP A 151 6.28 1.18 11.98
N LEU A 152 7.36 1.86 12.34
CA LEU A 152 8.47 2.15 11.42
C LEU A 152 9.26 0.90 11.04
N GLU A 153 9.34 -0.08 11.92
CA GLU A 153 10.07 -1.32 11.68
C GLU A 153 9.41 -2.13 10.54
N ARG A 154 8.10 -2.42 10.67
CA ARG A 154 7.36 -3.15 9.65
C ARG A 154 7.22 -2.34 8.37
N ALA A 155 7.00 -1.03 8.48
CA ALA A 155 6.94 -0.14 7.32
C ALA A 155 8.24 -0.19 6.50
N ASN A 156 9.40 -0.09 7.16
CA ASN A 156 10.72 -0.17 6.52
C ASN A 156 10.97 -1.53 5.87
N HIS A 157 10.60 -2.62 6.56
CA HIS A 157 10.73 -3.96 6.03
C HIS A 157 9.91 -4.16 4.75
N TYR A 158 8.63 -3.79 4.78
CA TYR A 158 7.72 -4.02 3.64
C TYR A 158 8.00 -3.10 2.45
N ILE A 159 8.41 -1.84 2.68
CA ILE A 159 8.75 -0.95 1.57
C ILE A 159 10.00 -1.43 0.82
N LYS A 160 10.98 -2.02 1.52
CA LYS A 160 12.18 -2.62 0.90
C LYS A 160 11.82 -3.83 0.03
N ILE A 161 10.99 -4.73 0.54
CA ILE A 161 10.50 -5.88 -0.26
C ILE A 161 9.75 -5.38 -1.50
N SER A 162 8.86 -4.39 -1.32
CA SER A 162 8.12 -3.81 -2.46
C SER A 162 9.04 -3.20 -3.51
N MET A 163 10.14 -2.56 -3.11
CA MET A 163 11.15 -2.02 -4.04
C MET A 163 11.93 -3.13 -4.75
N GLU A 164 12.33 -4.18 -4.04
CA GLU A 164 13.00 -5.34 -4.62
C GLU A 164 12.13 -6.02 -5.67
N ASP A 165 10.85 -6.23 -5.37
CA ASP A 165 9.89 -6.81 -6.29
C ASP A 165 9.66 -5.92 -7.53
N ALA A 166 9.51 -4.61 -7.34
CA ALA A 166 9.36 -3.66 -8.44
C ALA A 166 10.59 -3.62 -9.37
N ASN A 167 11.78 -3.72 -8.81
CA ASN A 167 13.04 -3.76 -9.58
C ASN A 167 13.21 -5.08 -10.32
N TYR A 168 12.83 -6.22 -9.71
CA TYR A 168 12.92 -7.53 -10.35
C TYR A 168 12.13 -7.61 -11.66
N TYR A 169 10.92 -7.02 -11.69
CA TYR A 169 10.06 -7.00 -12.87
C TYR A 169 10.26 -5.76 -13.75
N THR A 170 11.22 -4.87 -13.43
CA THR A 170 11.45 -3.62 -14.17
C THR A 170 10.18 -2.79 -14.37
N THR A 171 9.25 -2.84 -13.42
CA THR A 171 7.98 -2.12 -13.46
C THR A 171 8.19 -0.65 -13.10
N ARG A 172 8.40 0.20 -14.10
CA ARG A 172 8.69 1.63 -13.91
C ARG A 172 7.69 2.35 -13.01
N LEU A 173 6.40 2.05 -13.17
CA LEU A 173 5.36 2.68 -12.34
C LEU A 173 5.52 2.31 -10.87
N ARG A 174 5.67 1.02 -10.55
CA ARG A 174 5.82 0.56 -9.16
C ARG A 174 7.13 1.05 -8.55
N SER A 175 8.21 1.01 -9.31
CA SER A 175 9.50 1.59 -8.87
C SER A 175 9.36 3.09 -8.58
N SER A 176 8.63 3.85 -9.40
CA SER A 176 8.37 5.28 -9.16
C SER A 176 7.55 5.51 -7.89
N GLN A 177 6.49 4.74 -7.67
CA GLN A 177 5.63 4.85 -6.47
C GLN A 177 6.43 4.51 -5.20
N THR A 178 7.11 3.37 -5.20
CA THR A 178 7.89 2.89 -4.04
C THR A 178 9.08 3.82 -3.74
N SER A 179 9.76 4.35 -4.75
CA SER A 179 10.91 5.25 -4.59
C SER A 179 10.55 6.60 -3.96
N ARG A 180 9.30 7.02 -4.02
CA ARG A 180 8.84 8.24 -3.30
C ARG A 180 8.75 8.00 -1.80
N MET A 181 8.28 6.82 -1.39
CA MET A 181 8.04 6.51 0.02
C MET A 181 9.26 5.91 0.74
N LEU A 182 10.07 5.13 0.04
CA LEU A 182 11.24 4.47 0.61
C LEU A 182 12.17 5.41 1.40
N PRO A 183 12.60 6.58 0.86
CA PRO A 183 13.49 7.47 1.59
C PRO A 183 12.85 8.07 2.85
N LEU A 184 11.55 8.30 2.85
CA LEU A 184 10.82 8.85 3.99
C LEU A 184 10.74 7.83 5.12
N ILE A 185 10.33 6.62 4.79
CA ILE A 185 10.20 5.51 5.75
C ILE A 185 11.57 5.10 6.30
N ASP A 186 12.59 4.97 5.44
CA ASP A 186 13.92 4.56 5.87
C ASP A 186 14.56 5.60 6.79
N ARG A 187 14.47 6.90 6.48
CA ARG A 187 14.97 7.98 7.37
C ARG A 187 14.29 7.94 8.73
N ALA A 188 12.98 7.85 8.77
CA ALA A 188 12.23 7.80 10.03
C ALA A 188 12.64 6.58 10.86
N TYR A 189 12.79 5.42 10.25
CA TYR A 189 13.27 4.19 10.89
C TYR A 189 14.69 4.34 11.45
N GLN A 190 15.63 4.91 10.68
CA GLN A 190 17.01 5.11 11.13
C GLN A 190 17.05 6.09 12.31
N GLN A 191 16.29 7.19 12.24
CA GLN A 191 16.21 8.15 13.35
C GLN A 191 15.68 7.51 14.64
N GLU A 192 14.63 6.71 14.54
CA GLU A 192 14.10 5.99 15.70
C GLU A 192 15.14 5.04 16.28
N LYS A 193 15.85 4.31 15.42
CA LYS A 193 16.91 3.38 15.83
C LYS A 193 18.08 4.08 16.51
N GLU A 194 18.49 5.24 16.01
CA GLU A 194 19.53 6.07 16.65
C GLU A 194 19.09 6.54 18.04
N ILE A 195 17.84 7.01 18.20
CA ILE A 195 17.30 7.43 19.49
C ILE A 195 17.26 6.24 20.47
N GLN A 196 16.83 5.08 20.02
CA GLN A 196 16.81 3.86 20.83
C GLN A 196 18.21 3.46 21.28
N GLN A 197 19.20 3.50 20.37
CA GLN A 197 20.58 3.20 20.68
C GLN A 197 21.19 4.21 21.68
N GLN A 198 20.89 5.50 21.53
CA GLN A 198 21.33 6.52 22.47
C GLN A 198 20.75 6.29 23.87
N ARG A 199 19.46 6.00 23.97
CA ARG A 199 18.82 5.66 25.26
C ARG A 199 19.47 4.44 25.91
N GLN A 200 19.73 3.41 25.10
CA GLN A 200 20.37 2.17 25.57
C GLN A 200 21.80 2.44 26.09
N ARG A 201 22.58 3.24 25.36
CA ARG A 201 23.92 3.66 25.78
C ARG A 201 23.88 4.45 27.10
N MET A 202 22.97 5.43 27.23
CA MET A 202 22.79 6.19 28.44
C MET A 202 22.42 5.29 29.63
N PHE A 203 21.53 4.33 29.42
CA PHE A 203 21.12 3.37 30.46
C PHE A 203 22.28 2.49 30.91
N VAL A 204 23.05 1.92 29.98
CA VAL A 204 24.24 1.11 30.27
C VAL A 204 25.29 1.94 30.98
N THR A 205 25.56 3.18 30.54
CA THR A 205 26.50 4.09 31.21
C THR A 205 26.08 4.39 32.64
N GLY A 206 24.78 4.63 32.86
CA GLY A 206 24.24 4.84 34.21
C GLY A 206 24.45 3.64 35.13
N ILE A 207 24.20 2.42 34.63
CA ILE A 207 24.46 1.19 35.38
C ILE A 207 25.97 1.05 35.72
N CYS A 208 26.85 1.31 34.76
CA CYS A 208 28.30 1.25 34.98
C CYS A 208 28.77 2.25 36.05
N ILE A 209 28.24 3.46 36.05
CA ILE A 209 28.56 4.47 37.05
C ILE A 209 28.08 4.02 38.45
N LEU A 210 26.84 3.56 38.56
CA LEU A 210 26.28 3.07 39.83
C LEU A 210 27.05 1.88 40.39
N SER A 211 27.39 0.90 39.52
CA SER A 211 28.20 -0.25 39.94
C SER A 211 29.62 0.16 40.36
N GLY A 212 30.22 1.15 39.70
CA GLY A 212 31.50 1.73 40.08
C GLY A 212 31.45 2.37 41.48
N PHE A 213 30.41 3.17 41.78
CA PHE A 213 30.19 3.72 43.10
C PHE A 213 30.00 2.65 44.19
N LEU A 214 29.24 1.60 43.90
CA LEU A 214 29.02 0.48 44.80
C LEU A 214 30.34 -0.23 45.13
N LEU A 215 31.18 -0.49 44.14
CA LEU A 215 32.48 -1.09 44.32
C LEU A 215 33.40 -0.20 45.20
N LEU A 216 33.41 1.10 44.95
CA LEU A 216 34.18 2.04 45.76
C LEU A 216 33.70 2.08 47.22
N THR A 217 32.42 2.05 47.48
CA THR A 217 31.86 2.01 48.85
C THR A 217 32.26 0.72 49.56
N VAL A 218 32.17 -0.44 48.88
CA VAL A 218 32.61 -1.72 49.44
C VAL A 218 34.10 -1.72 49.76
N LEU A 219 34.94 -1.20 48.86
CA LEU A 219 36.37 -1.07 49.09
C LEU A 219 36.71 -0.14 50.30
N CYS A 220 36.02 0.97 50.44
CA CYS A 220 36.16 1.88 51.58
C CYS A 220 35.79 1.19 52.89
N VAL A 221 34.71 0.46 52.96
CA VAL A 221 34.28 -0.29 54.15
C VAL A 221 35.31 -1.37 54.52
N LEU A 222 35.77 -2.14 53.54
CA LEU A 222 36.81 -3.16 53.78
C LEU A 222 38.14 -2.55 54.28
N TRP A 223 38.49 -1.37 53.79
CA TRP A 223 39.68 -0.65 54.24
C TRP A 223 39.55 -0.15 55.70
N GLN A 224 38.35 0.34 56.06
CA GLN A 224 38.04 0.74 57.43
C GLN A 224 38.08 -0.43 58.43
N MET A 225 37.59 -1.61 57.99
CA MET A 225 37.61 -2.82 58.85
C MET A 225 39.02 -3.41 59.08
N LYS A 226 40.00 -3.06 58.26
CA LYS A 226 41.42 -3.49 58.42
C LYS A 226 42.24 -2.59 59.27
N LYS A 227 41.73 -1.43 59.67
CA LYS A 227 42.34 -0.50 60.61
C LYS A 227 41.90 -0.81 62.04
#